data_b465c4ef50ce22c4918d25929cac825c
#
_entry.id   b465c4ef50ce22c4918d25929cac825c
#
_cell.length_a   1.000
_cell.length_b   1.000
_cell.length_c   1.000
_cell.angle_alpha   90.00
_cell.angle_beta   90.00
_cell.angle_gamma   90.00
#
_symmetry.space_group_name_H-M   'P 1'
#
loop_
_entity.id
_entity.type
_entity.pdbx_description
1 polymer ?
#
loop_
_entity_poly.entity_id
_entity_poly.type
_entity_poly.pdbx_seq_one_letter_code
_entity_poly.pdbx_strand_id
1 'polypeptide(L)'
;MKAKRIVGFLDVLGFSALVSREDFGERFANYIELIRRIIKSVDETIEHTVFSDSIVILSKNSSEQDLNNVVRVVSRLTYEFMVSLTLPIKGCIAEGNISSSTSGKDSVIAGPPIVEAYRYEQAQNWVGVMISPNVLRTFRGVVQKSEVKGHRTVPEDMIDYHDNTQWKYHLQ
;
A
#
# COMPACT_ATOMS: atom_id res chain seq x y z
N MET A 1 -18.08 12.77 1.39
CA MET A 1 -18.80 11.78 0.56
C MET A 1 -18.29 10.39 0.88
N LYS A 2 -19.14 9.36 0.82
CA LYS A 2 -18.74 7.95 1.03
C LYS A 2 -18.60 7.29 -0.34
N ALA A 3 -17.41 6.80 -0.66
CA ALA A 3 -17.12 6.15 -1.94
C ALA A 3 -16.30 4.88 -1.72
N LYS A 4 -16.53 3.86 -2.55
CA LYS A 4 -15.72 2.64 -2.55
C LYS A 4 -14.41 2.90 -3.31
N ARG A 5 -13.27 2.65 -2.66
CA ARG A 5 -11.93 3.01 -3.16
C ARG A 5 -10.92 1.91 -2.84
N ILE A 6 -9.84 1.87 -3.59
CA ILE A 6 -8.65 1.08 -3.27
C ILE A 6 -7.72 1.92 -2.41
N VAL A 7 -7.21 1.34 -1.35
CA VAL A 7 -6.31 1.97 -0.37
C VAL A 7 -5.00 1.21 -0.35
N GLY A 8 -3.88 1.90 -0.51
CA GLY A 8 -2.55 1.42 -0.12
C GLY A 8 -2.15 2.07 1.20
N PHE A 9 -1.91 1.28 2.24
CA PHE A 9 -1.32 1.74 3.49
C PHE A 9 0.10 1.20 3.57
N LEU A 10 1.08 2.09 3.64
CA LEU A 10 2.50 1.77 3.61
C LEU A 10 3.19 2.36 4.83
N ASP A 11 4.12 1.61 5.40
CA ASP A 11 4.98 2.01 6.51
C ASP A 11 6.45 1.93 6.08
N VAL A 12 7.21 3.00 6.32
CA VAL A 12 8.61 3.09 5.92
C VAL A 12 9.51 2.72 7.07
N LEU A 13 10.16 1.58 6.96
CA LEU A 13 11.04 1.05 7.99
C LEU A 13 12.32 1.88 8.09
N GLY A 14 12.79 2.11 9.33
CA GLY A 14 14.00 2.88 9.59
C GLY A 14 13.83 4.41 9.52
N PHE A 15 12.61 4.91 9.40
CA PHE A 15 12.34 6.35 9.31
C PHE A 15 12.83 7.13 10.56
N SER A 16 12.73 6.56 11.76
CA SER A 16 13.27 7.15 12.99
C SER A 16 14.79 7.40 12.92
N ALA A 17 15.53 6.48 12.30
CA ALA A 17 16.96 6.67 12.07
C ALA A 17 17.23 7.77 11.02
N LEU A 18 16.36 7.91 10.02
CA LEU A 18 16.43 8.99 9.05
C LEU A 18 16.22 10.36 9.71
N VAL A 19 15.21 10.48 10.58
CA VAL A 19 14.88 11.73 11.30
C VAL A 19 16.03 12.19 12.21
N SER A 20 16.81 11.27 12.75
CA SER A 20 17.94 11.56 13.66
C SER A 20 19.21 12.03 12.92
N ARG A 21 19.20 12.11 11.59
CA ARG A 21 20.38 12.51 10.82
C ARG A 21 20.47 14.04 10.68
N GLU A 22 21.69 14.55 10.62
CA GLU A 22 21.94 15.98 10.39
C GLU A 22 21.44 16.45 9.02
N ASP A 23 21.48 15.57 8.00
CA ASP A 23 21.01 15.83 6.63
C ASP A 23 19.50 15.50 6.42
N PHE A 24 18.72 15.35 7.49
CA PHE A 24 17.30 14.97 7.44
C PHE A 24 16.49 15.86 6.50
N GLY A 25 16.65 17.17 6.57
CA GLY A 25 15.84 18.12 5.76
C GLY A 25 15.96 17.86 4.26
N GLU A 26 17.19 17.66 3.75
CA GLU A 26 17.45 17.36 2.36
C GLU A 26 16.89 15.98 1.97
N ARG A 27 17.17 14.96 2.79
CA ARG A 27 16.67 13.61 2.56
C ARG A 27 15.15 13.52 2.58
N PHE A 28 14.51 14.25 3.47
CA PHE A 28 13.06 14.31 3.55
C PHE A 28 12.45 15.02 2.33
N ALA A 29 13.09 16.09 1.82
CA ALA A 29 12.65 16.71 0.57
C ALA A 29 12.72 15.72 -0.60
N ASN A 30 13.82 14.97 -0.72
CA ASN A 30 13.99 13.92 -1.74
C ASN A 30 12.95 12.79 -1.58
N TYR A 31 12.67 12.38 -0.36
CA TYR A 31 11.63 11.41 -0.01
C TYR A 31 10.24 11.86 -0.51
N ILE A 32 9.82 13.08 -0.21
CA ILE A 32 8.53 13.62 -0.63
C ILE A 32 8.45 13.79 -2.15
N GLU A 33 9.52 14.29 -2.76
CA GLU A 33 9.58 14.48 -4.21
C GLU A 33 9.49 13.14 -4.96
N LEU A 34 10.15 12.11 -4.46
CA LEU A 34 10.08 10.76 -5.01
C LEU A 34 8.65 10.23 -5.02
N ILE A 35 7.91 10.36 -3.90
CA ILE A 35 6.51 9.96 -3.79
C ILE A 35 5.67 10.67 -4.85
N ARG A 36 5.73 11.99 -4.91
CA ARG A 36 4.97 12.80 -5.85
C ARG A 36 5.25 12.44 -7.29
N ARG A 37 6.51 12.29 -7.65
CA ARG A 37 6.95 11.92 -9.00
C ARG A 37 6.41 10.56 -9.42
N ILE A 38 6.48 9.56 -8.55
CA ILE A 38 5.99 8.22 -8.84
C ILE A 38 4.48 8.23 -9.05
N ILE A 39 3.73 8.82 -8.13
CA ILE A 39 2.27 8.89 -8.21
C ILE A 39 1.85 9.58 -9.51
N LYS A 40 2.36 10.78 -9.77
CA LYS A 40 2.06 11.54 -10.98
C LYS A 40 2.40 10.79 -12.28
N SER A 41 3.45 9.97 -12.27
CA SER A 41 3.86 9.20 -13.45
C SER A 41 2.96 8.00 -13.77
N VAL A 42 2.11 7.58 -12.82
CA VAL A 42 1.18 6.46 -12.99
C VAL A 42 -0.23 6.96 -13.22
N ASP A 43 -0.72 7.79 -12.32
CA ASP A 43 -2.09 8.33 -12.39
C ASP A 43 -2.18 9.57 -11.46
N GLU A 44 -2.35 10.74 -12.05
CA GLU A 44 -2.47 12.00 -11.31
C GLU A 44 -3.76 12.14 -10.49
N THR A 45 -4.74 11.26 -10.71
CA THR A 45 -6.00 11.24 -9.93
C THR A 45 -5.86 10.49 -8.61
N ILE A 46 -4.73 9.81 -8.38
CA ILE A 46 -4.44 9.15 -7.11
C ILE A 46 -4.14 10.20 -6.04
N GLU A 47 -4.95 10.19 -4.99
CA GLU A 47 -4.73 11.00 -3.80
C GLU A 47 -3.72 10.31 -2.88
N HIS A 48 -2.94 11.10 -2.16
CA HIS A 48 -2.03 10.55 -1.15
C HIS A 48 -1.90 11.48 0.06
N THR A 49 -1.62 10.87 1.18
CA THR A 49 -1.30 11.56 2.43
C THR A 49 -0.07 10.92 3.03
N VAL A 50 0.88 11.73 3.46
CA VAL A 50 2.08 11.29 4.17
C VAL A 50 2.00 11.82 5.59
N PHE A 51 2.14 10.94 6.55
CA PHE A 51 2.23 11.29 7.97
C PHE A 51 3.38 10.51 8.60
N SER A 52 4.47 11.21 8.94
CA SER A 52 5.70 10.59 9.44
C SER A 52 6.23 9.52 8.45
N ASP A 53 6.32 8.29 8.89
CA ASP A 53 6.71 7.10 8.13
C ASP A 53 5.56 6.44 7.36
N SER A 54 4.32 6.86 7.61
CA SER A 54 3.15 6.27 6.96
C SER A 54 2.77 7.01 5.68
N ILE A 55 2.50 6.25 4.61
CA ILE A 55 2.00 6.76 3.33
C ILE A 55 0.66 6.09 3.04
N VAL A 56 -0.39 6.90 2.92
CA VAL A 56 -1.73 6.44 2.52
C VAL A 56 -1.96 6.86 1.08
N ILE A 57 -2.29 5.89 0.22
CA ILE A 57 -2.58 6.06 -1.19
C ILE A 57 -4.04 5.70 -1.41
N LEU A 58 -4.77 6.53 -2.17
CA LEU A 58 -6.19 6.36 -2.43
C LEU A 58 -6.47 6.48 -3.92
N SER A 59 -7.06 5.46 -4.51
CA SER A 59 -7.60 5.55 -5.86
C SER A 59 -8.83 6.49 -5.91
N LYS A 60 -9.22 6.90 -7.09
CA LYS A 60 -10.46 7.68 -7.29
C LYS A 60 -11.72 6.84 -7.02
N ASN A 61 -11.73 5.61 -7.52
CA ASN A 61 -12.84 4.66 -7.39
C ASN A 61 -12.30 3.27 -7.02
N SER A 62 -13.12 2.22 -7.24
CA SER A 62 -12.75 0.82 -7.04
C SER A 62 -13.04 0.03 -8.32
N SER A 63 -12.27 0.32 -9.37
CA SER A 63 -12.26 -0.45 -10.62
C SER A 63 -11.00 -1.30 -10.74
N GLU A 64 -10.98 -2.23 -11.71
CA GLU A 64 -9.77 -2.98 -12.06
C GLU A 64 -8.60 -2.07 -12.44
N GLN A 65 -8.89 -0.99 -13.16
CA GLN A 65 -7.88 0.00 -13.53
C GLN A 65 -7.34 0.74 -12.31
N ASP A 66 -8.22 1.13 -11.35
CA ASP A 66 -7.80 1.75 -10.11
C ASP A 66 -6.90 0.81 -9.28
N LEU A 67 -7.25 -0.49 -9.20
CA LEU A 67 -6.40 -1.49 -8.53
C LEU A 67 -5.03 -1.57 -9.21
N ASN A 68 -4.99 -1.71 -10.54
CA ASN A 68 -3.75 -1.79 -11.29
C ASN A 68 -2.87 -0.54 -11.08
N ASN A 69 -3.48 0.65 -11.07
CA ASN A 69 -2.75 1.90 -10.84
C ASN A 69 -2.18 1.96 -9.42
N VAL A 70 -2.97 1.61 -8.39
CA VAL A 70 -2.48 1.55 -6.99
C VAL A 70 -1.36 0.52 -6.84
N VAL A 71 -1.51 -0.69 -7.40
CA VAL A 71 -0.46 -1.72 -7.39
C VAL A 71 0.83 -1.20 -8.06
N ARG A 72 0.71 -0.53 -9.21
CA ARG A 72 1.88 0.05 -9.90
C ARG A 72 2.58 1.13 -9.09
N VAL A 73 1.83 2.04 -8.46
CA VAL A 73 2.40 3.07 -7.58
C VAL A 73 3.11 2.41 -6.41
N VAL A 74 2.43 1.50 -5.71
CA VAL A 74 2.98 0.80 -4.54
C VAL A 74 4.24 0.02 -4.89
N SER A 75 4.21 -0.74 -5.99
CA SER A 75 5.39 -1.52 -6.43
C SER A 75 6.58 -0.62 -6.75
N ARG A 76 6.34 0.51 -7.43
CA ARG A 76 7.41 1.47 -7.75
C ARG A 76 7.94 2.18 -6.52
N LEU A 77 7.07 2.56 -5.58
CA LEU A 77 7.50 3.12 -4.30
C LEU A 77 8.37 2.13 -3.54
N THR A 78 7.92 0.87 -3.40
CA THR A 78 8.68 -0.18 -2.70
C THR A 78 10.06 -0.38 -3.32
N TYR A 79 10.14 -0.43 -4.66
CA TYR A 79 11.41 -0.58 -5.36
C TYR A 79 12.33 0.64 -5.18
N GLU A 80 11.83 1.84 -5.47
CA GLU A 80 12.63 3.06 -5.45
C GLU A 80 13.08 3.44 -4.03
N PHE A 81 12.24 3.21 -3.03
CA PHE A 81 12.61 3.43 -1.63
C PHE A 81 13.75 2.51 -1.19
N MET A 82 13.69 1.24 -1.59
CA MET A 82 14.75 0.28 -1.30
C MET A 82 16.06 0.67 -2.00
N VAL A 83 16.00 0.99 -3.30
CA VAL A 83 17.20 1.19 -4.13
C VAL A 83 17.80 2.58 -3.95
N SER A 84 16.95 3.62 -3.94
CA SER A 84 17.43 5.02 -3.96
C SER A 84 17.59 5.62 -2.57
N LEU A 85 16.77 5.19 -1.60
CA LEU A 85 16.77 5.73 -0.24
C LEU A 85 17.31 4.76 0.81
N THR A 86 17.44 3.48 0.47
CA THR A 86 17.79 2.39 1.41
C THR A 86 16.78 2.28 2.55
N LEU A 87 15.51 2.58 2.27
CA LEU A 87 14.39 2.55 3.20
C LEU A 87 13.39 1.47 2.77
N PRO A 88 13.36 0.32 3.42
CA PRO A 88 12.37 -0.72 3.14
C PRO A 88 10.95 -0.26 3.46
N ILE A 89 9.98 -0.75 2.69
CA ILE A 89 8.56 -0.51 2.91
C ILE A 89 7.87 -1.84 3.25
N LYS A 90 6.98 -1.82 4.23
CA LYS A 90 5.95 -2.82 4.43
C LYS A 90 4.57 -2.19 4.28
N GLY A 91 3.53 -3.00 4.02
CA GLY A 91 2.20 -2.42 3.87
C GLY A 91 1.15 -3.38 3.35
N CYS A 92 -0.05 -2.84 3.12
CA CYS A 92 -1.16 -3.61 2.60
C CYS A 92 -2.01 -2.77 1.65
N ILE A 93 -2.52 -3.42 0.59
CA ILE A 93 -3.55 -2.87 -0.30
C ILE A 93 -4.89 -3.47 0.11
N ALA A 94 -5.86 -2.61 0.43
CA ALA A 94 -7.23 -2.98 0.82
C ALA A 94 -8.28 -2.25 -0.03
N GLU A 95 -9.55 -2.67 0.06
CA GLU A 95 -10.63 -2.08 -0.72
C GLU A 95 -11.88 -1.94 0.13
N GLY A 96 -12.59 -0.84 -0.02
CA GLY A 96 -13.86 -0.63 0.64
C GLY A 96 -14.32 0.83 0.68
N ASN A 97 -15.34 1.08 1.50
CA ASN A 97 -15.92 2.40 1.61
C ASN A 97 -15.02 3.35 2.41
N ILE A 98 -14.66 4.46 1.79
CA ILE A 98 -13.94 5.58 2.40
C ILE A 98 -14.87 6.76 2.56
N SER A 99 -14.78 7.40 3.72
CA SER A 99 -15.34 8.73 3.96
C SER A 99 -14.19 9.74 3.92
N SER A 100 -14.28 10.72 3.04
CA SER A 100 -13.33 11.82 2.97
C SER A 100 -14.07 13.15 3.08
N SER A 101 -13.49 14.09 3.80
CA SER A 101 -13.96 15.45 3.93
C SER A 101 -12.77 16.39 3.88
N THR A 102 -12.85 17.41 3.05
CA THR A 102 -11.86 18.50 3.00
C THR A 102 -12.59 19.80 3.25
N SER A 103 -12.19 20.52 4.29
CA SER A 103 -12.75 21.82 4.65
C SER A 103 -11.62 22.78 5.00
N GLY A 104 -11.37 23.74 4.13
CA GLY A 104 -10.26 24.67 4.30
C GLY A 104 -8.91 23.94 4.37
N LYS A 105 -8.26 24.00 5.55
CA LYS A 105 -6.96 23.33 5.79
C LYS A 105 -7.11 21.90 6.33
N ASP A 106 -8.33 21.50 6.69
CA ASP A 106 -8.57 20.18 7.29
C ASP A 106 -8.85 19.15 6.19
N SER A 107 -8.14 18.04 6.24
CA SER A 107 -8.39 16.87 5.41
C SER A 107 -8.55 15.65 6.32
N VAL A 108 -9.72 15.06 6.28
CA VAL A 108 -10.03 13.85 7.06
C VAL A 108 -10.34 12.71 6.12
N ILE A 109 -9.64 11.60 6.31
CA ILE A 109 -9.84 10.37 5.56
C ILE A 109 -10.03 9.24 6.56
N ALA A 110 -11.17 8.55 6.49
CA ALA A 110 -11.47 7.44 7.38
C ALA A 110 -12.30 6.36 6.67
N GLY A 111 -12.10 5.10 7.07
CA GLY A 111 -12.91 4.00 6.56
C GLY A 111 -12.34 2.62 6.92
N PRO A 112 -13.19 1.59 6.85
CA PRO A 112 -12.79 0.22 7.15
C PRO A 112 -11.54 -0.26 6.41
N PRO A 113 -11.32 0.04 5.10
CA PRO A 113 -10.14 -0.45 4.39
C PRO A 113 -8.81 0.15 4.92
N ILE A 114 -8.82 1.36 5.49
CA ILE A 114 -7.62 1.91 6.13
C ILE A 114 -7.28 1.10 7.39
N VAL A 115 -8.29 0.80 8.21
CA VAL A 115 -8.12 -0.01 9.42
C VAL A 115 -7.69 -1.44 9.07
N GLU A 116 -8.29 -2.03 8.02
CA GLU A 116 -7.92 -3.34 7.51
C GLU A 116 -6.45 -3.36 7.06
N ALA A 117 -6.06 -2.42 6.18
CA ALA A 117 -4.69 -2.33 5.67
C ALA A 117 -3.66 -2.11 6.79
N TYR A 118 -3.94 -1.24 7.74
CA TYR A 118 -3.10 -1.02 8.91
C TYR A 118 -2.93 -2.29 9.76
N ARG A 119 -4.01 -3.06 10.01
CA ARG A 119 -3.92 -4.30 10.78
C ARG A 119 -3.05 -5.36 10.09
N TYR A 120 -3.17 -5.50 8.78
CA TYR A 120 -2.34 -6.41 8.01
C TYR A 120 -0.88 -5.96 7.97
N GLU A 121 -0.64 -4.68 7.82
CA GLU A 121 0.70 -4.10 7.88
C GLU A 121 1.35 -4.37 9.25
N GLN A 122 0.63 -4.12 10.35
CA GLN A 122 1.13 -4.38 11.70
C GLN A 122 1.41 -5.87 11.99
N ALA A 123 0.61 -6.77 11.43
CA ALA A 123 0.82 -8.21 11.56
C ALA A 123 1.98 -8.75 10.71
N GLN A 124 2.49 -7.94 9.78
CA GLN A 124 3.51 -8.32 8.83
C GLN A 124 4.92 -8.20 9.45
N ASN A 125 5.67 -9.29 9.48
CA ASN A 125 7.05 -9.35 9.98
C ASN A 125 8.09 -9.55 8.86
N TRP A 126 7.75 -9.16 7.64
CA TRP A 126 8.59 -9.18 6.44
C TRP A 126 8.46 -7.88 5.65
N VAL A 127 9.43 -7.58 4.79
CA VAL A 127 9.47 -6.40 3.92
C VAL A 127 8.70 -6.66 2.64
N GLY A 128 7.83 -5.73 2.26
CA GLY A 128 7.02 -5.79 1.05
C GLY A 128 5.57 -5.42 1.30
N VAL A 129 4.74 -5.48 0.29
CA VAL A 129 3.33 -5.08 0.38
C VAL A 129 2.41 -6.22 -0.03
N MET A 130 1.48 -6.55 0.83
CA MET A 130 0.48 -7.58 0.58
C MET A 130 -0.82 -6.99 0.00
N ILE A 131 -1.61 -7.83 -0.59
CA ILE A 131 -2.98 -7.52 -1.03
C ILE A 131 -3.95 -8.19 -0.06
N SER A 132 -4.89 -7.44 0.50
CA SER A 132 -5.85 -8.00 1.47
C SER A 132 -6.75 -9.07 0.83
N PRO A 133 -7.21 -10.05 1.62
CA PRO A 133 -8.11 -11.09 1.11
C PRO A 133 -9.41 -10.53 0.51
N ASN A 134 -9.85 -9.36 0.97
CA ASN A 134 -11.03 -8.69 0.43
C ASN A 134 -10.81 -8.23 -1.01
N VAL A 135 -9.67 -7.63 -1.30
CA VAL A 135 -9.29 -7.24 -2.67
C VAL A 135 -9.19 -8.47 -3.57
N LEU A 136 -8.55 -9.55 -3.09
CA LEU A 136 -8.44 -10.80 -3.86
C LEU A 136 -9.80 -11.38 -4.21
N ARG A 137 -10.78 -11.35 -3.29
CA ARG A 137 -12.15 -11.78 -3.57
C ARG A 137 -12.88 -10.91 -4.58
N THR A 138 -12.76 -9.57 -4.43
CA THR A 138 -13.44 -8.61 -5.31
C THR A 138 -12.88 -8.66 -6.73
N PHE A 139 -11.56 -8.83 -6.88
CA PHE A 139 -10.84 -8.76 -8.16
C PHE A 139 -10.24 -10.09 -8.59
N ARG A 140 -10.86 -11.21 -8.22
CA ARG A 140 -10.35 -12.57 -8.49
C ARG A 140 -9.95 -12.79 -9.95
N GLY A 141 -10.73 -12.30 -10.90
CA GLY A 141 -10.45 -12.42 -12.33
C GLY A 141 -9.23 -11.62 -12.81
N VAL A 142 -8.91 -10.51 -12.15
CA VAL A 142 -7.74 -9.66 -12.48
C VAL A 142 -6.47 -10.28 -11.95
N VAL A 143 -6.49 -10.73 -10.69
CA VAL A 143 -5.34 -11.34 -10.03
C VAL A 143 -4.93 -12.63 -10.76
N GLN A 144 -5.90 -13.45 -11.20
CA GLN A 144 -5.62 -14.65 -12.00
C GLN A 144 -5.06 -14.35 -13.39
N LYS A 145 -5.46 -13.24 -14.03
CA LYS A 145 -4.92 -12.82 -15.33
C LYS A 145 -3.52 -12.23 -15.25
N SER A 146 -3.14 -11.68 -14.10
CA SER A 146 -1.79 -11.18 -13.83
C SER A 146 -0.80 -12.29 -13.44
N GLU A 147 -1.19 -13.58 -13.51
CA GLU A 147 -0.27 -14.71 -13.53
C GLU A 147 0.67 -14.58 -14.73
N VAL A 148 1.62 -13.71 -14.55
CA VAL A 148 2.66 -13.38 -15.49
C VAL A 148 3.50 -14.62 -15.72
N LYS A 149 3.69 -14.96 -16.97
CA LYS A 149 4.69 -15.88 -17.48
C LYS A 149 5.97 -15.83 -16.61
N GLY A 150 6.13 -16.78 -15.71
CA GLY A 150 7.40 -17.00 -15.01
C GLY A 150 7.42 -16.93 -13.48
N HIS A 151 6.35 -16.60 -12.80
CA HIS A 151 6.30 -16.71 -11.35
C HIS A 151 5.40 -17.88 -10.90
N ARG A 152 5.97 -18.76 -10.05
CA ARG A 152 5.19 -19.82 -9.40
C ARG A 152 4.16 -19.17 -8.50
N THR A 153 2.90 -19.37 -8.80
CA THR A 153 1.79 -19.14 -7.89
C THR A 153 1.90 -20.09 -6.71
N VAL A 154 1.63 -19.59 -5.52
CA VAL A 154 1.40 -20.47 -4.36
C VAL A 154 0.10 -21.24 -4.63
N PRO A 155 0.11 -22.57 -4.63
CA PRO A 155 -1.09 -23.38 -4.86
C PRO A 155 -2.21 -23.02 -3.86
N GLU A 156 -3.47 -23.08 -4.33
CA GLU A 156 -4.65 -22.75 -3.49
C GLU A 156 -4.74 -23.59 -2.21
N ASP A 157 -4.18 -24.79 -2.22
CA ASP A 157 -4.09 -25.73 -1.09
C ASP A 157 -3.06 -25.33 -0.02
N MET A 158 -2.19 -24.37 -0.32
CA MET A 158 -1.26 -23.78 0.66
C MET A 158 -1.81 -22.56 1.39
N ILE A 159 -3.01 -22.08 1.03
CA ILE A 159 -3.66 -20.95 1.70
C ILE A 159 -4.67 -21.50 2.69
N ASP A 160 -4.19 -21.80 3.90
CA ASP A 160 -5.06 -22.24 4.99
C ASP A 160 -5.76 -21.03 5.62
N TYR A 161 -7.03 -20.82 5.27
CA TYR A 161 -7.88 -19.77 5.82
C TYR A 161 -8.43 -20.20 7.17
N HIS A 162 -7.63 -20.14 8.21
CA HIS A 162 -8.17 -20.21 9.56
C HIS A 162 -8.82 -18.88 9.97
N ASP A 163 -10.04 -18.98 10.43
CA ASP A 163 -10.97 -17.90 10.81
C ASP A 163 -10.52 -17.09 12.06
N ASN A 164 -9.29 -17.29 12.55
CA ASN A 164 -8.69 -16.58 13.68
C ASN A 164 -7.23 -16.18 13.38
N THR A 165 -7.07 -15.00 12.80
CA THR A 165 -5.94 -14.04 12.97
C THR A 165 -4.50 -14.55 13.14
N GLN A 166 -4.15 -15.78 12.79
CA GLN A 166 -2.76 -16.24 12.78
C GLN A 166 -2.41 -16.89 11.44
N TRP A 167 -1.67 -16.14 10.62
CA TRP A 167 -1.05 -16.64 9.40
C TRP A 167 0.17 -17.47 9.79
N LYS A 168 0.12 -18.79 9.62
CA LYS A 168 1.30 -19.65 9.70
C LYS A 168 1.74 -20.03 8.28
N TYR A 169 2.88 -19.51 7.85
CA TYR A 169 3.57 -20.00 6.68
C TYR A 169 4.41 -21.22 7.08
N HIS A 170 4.16 -22.36 6.50
CA HIS A 170 5.10 -23.49 6.54
C HIS A 170 6.00 -23.37 5.31
N LEU A 171 7.21 -22.89 5.51
CA LEU A 171 8.31 -23.06 4.56
C LEU A 171 8.87 -24.48 4.78
N GLN A 172 8.75 -25.33 3.78
CA GLN A 172 9.58 -26.52 3.60
C GLN A 172 10.75 -26.18 2.70
#